data_ca7214bbc21152bdabe9c33fd50ead6f
#
_entry.id   ca7214bbc21152bdabe9c33fd50ead6f
#
_cell.length_a   1.000
_cell.length_b   1.000
_cell.length_c   1.000
_cell.angle_alpha   90.00
_cell.angle_beta   90.00
_cell.angle_gamma   90.00
#
_symmetry.space_group_name_H-M   'P 1'
#
loop_
_entity.id
_entity.type
_entity.pdbx_description
1 polymer ?
#
loop_
_entity_poly.entity_id
_entity_poly.type
_entity_poly.pdbx_seq_one_letter_code
_entity_poly.pdbx_strand_id
1 'polypeptide(L)'
;MTGLCLTSGGGRPEVQAAHIRGVEFNGPDTVRNGLALTATVHWMFDRGFIAVEDSYRLLVAQKSIPAELASLVQQGRQIRVPTRRDLQPHAAYLRWHREKSGFTRIDLVWEAL
;
A
#
# COMPACT_ATOMS: atom_id res chain seq x y z
N MET A 1 -13.85 -3.76 -3.96
CA MET A 1 -12.41 -3.54 -4.14
C MET A 1 -11.63 -4.38 -3.14
N THR A 2 -10.63 -5.06 -3.61
CA THR A 2 -9.75 -5.84 -2.74
C THR A 2 -8.36 -5.23 -2.77
N GLY A 3 -7.64 -5.37 -1.69
CA GLY A 3 -6.28 -4.87 -1.56
C GLY A 3 -5.58 -5.63 -0.47
N LEU A 4 -4.62 -4.99 0.17
CA LEU A 4 -3.95 -5.58 1.30
C LEU A 4 -4.96 -5.68 2.45
N CYS A 5 -5.19 -6.90 2.91
CA CYS A 5 -6.19 -7.16 3.93
C CYS A 5 -5.58 -7.99 5.04
N LEU A 6 -5.63 -7.47 6.27
CA LEU A 6 -5.25 -8.22 7.45
C LEU A 6 -6.53 -8.54 8.22
N THR A 7 -6.71 -9.80 8.56
CA THR A 7 -7.87 -10.20 9.35
C THR A 7 -7.63 -9.89 10.82
N SER A 8 -8.63 -9.31 11.47
CA SER A 8 -8.64 -9.26 12.92
C SER A 8 -8.98 -10.66 13.45
N GLY A 9 -8.76 -10.88 14.72
CA GLY A 9 -8.96 -12.20 15.34
C GLY A 9 -10.33 -12.81 15.19
N GLY A 10 -11.30 -12.05 14.74
CA GLY A 10 -12.65 -12.54 14.50
C GLY A 10 -12.89 -13.09 13.10
N GLY A 11 -11.86 -13.11 12.27
CA GLY A 11 -11.96 -13.64 10.92
C GLY A 11 -12.59 -12.70 9.89
N ARG A 12 -13.18 -11.61 10.32
CA ARG A 12 -13.77 -10.63 9.41
C ARG A 12 -12.86 -9.40 9.37
N PRO A 13 -12.24 -9.10 8.23
CA PRO A 13 -11.37 -7.93 8.14
C PRO A 13 -12.18 -6.64 8.21
N GLU A 14 -11.71 -5.68 8.98
CA GLU A 14 -12.24 -4.33 8.98
C GLU A 14 -11.42 -3.52 8.00
N VAL A 15 -11.92 -3.38 6.78
CA VAL A 15 -11.19 -2.67 5.73
C VAL A 15 -11.75 -1.30 5.49
N GLN A 16 -10.87 -0.39 5.14
CA GLN A 16 -11.18 0.98 4.79
C GLN A 16 -10.75 1.23 3.36
N ALA A 17 -11.49 2.08 2.66
CA ALA A 17 -11.09 2.53 1.32
C ALA A 17 -10.08 3.66 1.48
N ALA A 18 -8.84 3.40 1.10
CA ALA A 18 -7.76 4.37 1.18
C ALA A 18 -7.49 4.96 -0.20
N HIS A 19 -7.44 6.28 -0.30
CA HIS A 19 -6.96 6.93 -1.51
C HIS A 19 -5.45 6.77 -1.60
N ILE A 20 -4.96 6.33 -2.76
CA ILE A 20 -3.51 6.20 -3.00
C ILE A 20 -2.89 7.58 -3.08
N ARG A 21 -3.44 8.44 -3.94
CA ARG A 21 -3.14 9.87 -3.97
C ARG A 21 -4.25 10.60 -3.25
N GLY A 22 -3.92 11.27 -2.15
CA GLY A 22 -4.91 11.90 -1.29
C GLY A 22 -5.68 13.03 -1.97
N VAL A 23 -6.88 13.30 -1.45
CA VAL A 23 -7.73 14.37 -1.97
C VAL A 23 -7.01 15.72 -1.85
N GLU A 24 -6.27 15.95 -0.78
CA GLU A 24 -5.47 17.16 -0.57
C GLU A 24 -4.36 17.35 -1.60
N PHE A 25 -4.05 16.32 -2.36
CA PHE A 25 -3.06 16.35 -3.44
C PHE A 25 -3.71 16.15 -4.81
N ASN A 26 -4.99 16.50 -4.93
CA ASN A 26 -5.76 16.38 -6.17
C ASN A 26 -5.95 14.95 -6.66
N GLY A 27 -5.94 13.99 -5.75
CA GLY A 27 -6.22 12.60 -6.09
C GLY A 27 -7.69 12.42 -6.47
N PRO A 28 -8.00 11.75 -7.59
CA PRO A 28 -9.38 11.56 -8.02
C PRO A 28 -10.10 10.52 -7.17
N ASP A 29 -11.41 10.67 -7.06
CA ASP A 29 -12.27 9.71 -6.37
C ASP A 29 -12.71 8.62 -7.36
N THR A 30 -11.79 7.71 -7.64
CA THR A 30 -12.01 6.58 -8.55
C THR A 30 -11.44 5.32 -7.95
N VAL A 31 -12.03 4.17 -8.31
CA VAL A 31 -11.57 2.88 -7.83
C VAL A 31 -10.10 2.63 -8.14
N ARG A 32 -9.60 3.17 -9.26
CA ARG A 32 -8.19 3.02 -9.64
C ARG A 32 -7.22 3.82 -8.78
N ASN A 33 -7.74 4.72 -7.96
CA ASN A 33 -6.96 5.48 -6.97
C ASN A 33 -7.28 5.00 -5.55
N GLY A 34 -7.60 3.73 -5.39
CA GLY A 34 -8.00 3.21 -4.09
C GLY A 34 -7.42 1.85 -3.77
N LEU A 35 -7.26 1.62 -2.48
CA LEU A 35 -6.86 0.34 -1.91
C LEU A 35 -7.79 0.03 -0.74
N ALA A 36 -8.12 -1.25 -0.55
CA ALA A 36 -8.86 -1.69 0.62
C ALA A 36 -7.85 -2.13 1.68
N LEU A 37 -7.74 -1.37 2.75
CA LEU A 37 -6.75 -1.59 3.80
C LEU A 37 -7.41 -1.68 5.17
N THR A 38 -6.84 -2.48 6.06
CA THR A 38 -7.24 -2.41 7.47
C THR A 38 -6.80 -1.07 8.05
N ALA A 39 -7.38 -0.68 9.18
CA ALA A 39 -7.09 0.61 9.79
C ALA A 39 -5.59 0.81 10.06
N THR A 40 -4.94 -0.21 10.63
CA THR A 40 -3.51 -0.13 10.95
C THR A 40 -2.66 0.00 9.70
N VAL A 41 -2.96 -0.79 8.67
CA VAL A 41 -2.20 -0.76 7.41
C VAL A 41 -2.47 0.56 6.67
N HIS A 42 -3.71 1.06 6.70
CA HIS A 42 -4.05 2.36 6.13
C HIS A 42 -3.23 3.47 6.78
N TRP A 43 -3.14 3.46 8.11
CA TRP A 43 -2.32 4.43 8.85
C TRP A 43 -0.85 4.35 8.43
N MET A 44 -0.30 3.15 8.31
CA MET A 44 1.09 2.96 7.87
C MET A 44 1.31 3.47 6.44
N PHE A 45 0.35 3.22 5.56
CA PHE A 45 0.39 3.68 4.18
C PHE A 45 0.41 5.21 4.10
N ASP A 46 -0.47 5.87 4.85
CA ASP A 46 -0.55 7.33 4.87
C ASP A 46 0.70 7.97 5.47
N ARG A 47 1.35 7.29 6.39
CA ARG A 47 2.58 7.76 7.03
C ARG A 47 3.84 7.46 6.21
N GLY A 48 3.71 6.72 5.11
CA GLY A 48 4.84 6.40 4.26
C GLY A 48 5.73 5.29 4.79
N PHE A 49 5.26 4.51 5.77
CA PHE A 49 6.01 3.35 6.25
C PHE A 49 5.93 2.17 5.30
N ILE A 50 4.89 2.13 4.48
CA ILE A 50 4.72 1.13 3.44
C ILE A 50 4.29 1.79 2.15
N ALA A 51 4.54 1.12 1.05
CA ALA A 51 4.08 1.52 -0.27
C ALA A 51 3.83 0.27 -1.10
N VAL A 52 3.41 0.44 -2.33
CA VAL A 52 3.08 -0.66 -3.22
C VAL A 52 3.78 -0.44 -4.55
N GLU A 53 4.47 -1.46 -5.03
CA GLU A 53 5.12 -1.37 -6.34
C GLU A 53 4.13 -1.69 -7.47
N ASP A 54 4.54 -1.42 -8.71
CA ASP A 54 3.67 -1.60 -9.87
C ASP A 54 3.21 -3.06 -10.05
N SER A 55 3.97 -4.01 -9.54
CA SER A 55 3.61 -5.44 -9.54
C SER A 55 2.66 -5.81 -8.41
N TYR A 56 2.18 -4.83 -7.64
CA TYR A 56 1.31 -5.01 -6.49
C TYR A 56 1.98 -5.79 -5.34
N ARG A 57 3.27 -5.62 -5.19
CA ARG A 57 4.01 -6.14 -4.05
C ARG A 57 4.21 -5.05 -3.02
N LEU A 58 4.12 -5.45 -1.76
CA LEU A 58 4.28 -4.53 -0.64
C LEU A 58 5.75 -4.14 -0.46
N LEU A 59 5.99 -2.85 -0.29
CA LEU A 59 7.30 -2.31 0.05
C LEU A 59 7.24 -1.77 1.48
N VAL A 60 8.24 -2.09 2.28
CA VAL A 60 8.33 -1.65 3.66
C VAL A 60 9.54 -0.74 3.81
N ALA A 61 9.35 0.41 4.48
CA ALA A 61 10.43 1.35 4.72
C ALA A 61 11.32 0.83 5.87
N GLN A 62 12.23 -0.07 5.55
CA GLN A 62 13.02 -0.83 6.54
C GLN A 62 13.76 0.04 7.54
N LYS A 63 14.20 1.23 7.12
CA LYS A 63 14.99 2.11 7.99
C LYS A 63 14.16 3.01 8.88
N SER A 64 12.91 3.27 8.49
CA SER A 64 12.07 4.24 9.21
C SER A 64 10.89 3.62 9.92
N ILE A 65 10.48 2.41 9.58
CA ILE A 65 9.34 1.78 10.23
C ILE A 65 9.67 1.40 11.68
N PRO A 66 8.81 1.76 12.64
CA PRO A 66 9.00 1.33 14.03
C PRO A 66 9.01 -0.20 14.14
N ALA A 67 9.86 -0.73 15.01
CA ALA A 67 10.02 -2.18 15.15
C ALA A 67 8.72 -2.89 15.50
N GLU A 68 7.87 -2.26 16.31
CA GLU A 68 6.56 -2.83 16.70
C GLU A 68 5.64 -3.00 15.51
N LEU A 69 5.77 -2.16 14.50
CA LEU A 69 4.94 -2.22 13.31
C LEU A 69 5.54 -3.11 12.23
N ALA A 70 6.85 -3.29 12.23
CA ALA A 70 7.54 -4.08 11.21
C ALA A 70 7.07 -5.53 11.18
N SER A 71 6.66 -6.08 12.33
CA SER A 71 6.16 -7.44 12.42
C SER A 71 4.76 -7.62 11.80
N LEU A 72 4.04 -6.53 11.58
CA LEU A 72 2.68 -6.58 11.05
C LEU A 72 2.62 -6.62 9.53
N VAL A 73 3.73 -6.33 8.87
CA VAL A 73 3.80 -6.28 7.41
C VAL A 73 5.03 -7.04 6.93
N GLN A 74 4.96 -7.54 5.71
CA GLN A 74 6.04 -8.34 5.13
C GLN A 74 6.46 -7.75 3.79
N GLN A 75 7.74 -7.40 3.67
CA GLN A 75 8.34 -6.93 2.44
C GLN A 75 8.10 -7.95 1.31
N GLY A 76 7.68 -7.47 0.17
CA GLY A 76 7.50 -8.31 -1.02
C GLY A 76 6.19 -9.10 -1.04
N ARG A 77 5.34 -8.99 -0.02
CA ARG A 77 4.06 -9.67 0.00
C ARG A 77 3.18 -9.20 -1.15
N GLN A 78 2.63 -10.16 -1.89
CA GLN A 78 1.69 -9.84 -2.97
C GLN A 78 0.37 -9.38 -2.39
N ILE A 79 -0.10 -8.20 -2.80
CA ILE A 79 -1.42 -7.73 -2.38
C ILE A 79 -2.47 -8.20 -3.37
N ARG A 80 -3.71 -8.30 -2.88
CA ARG A 80 -4.84 -8.67 -3.72
C ARG A 80 -5.37 -7.44 -4.43
N VAL A 81 -5.60 -7.60 -5.72
CA VAL A 81 -6.24 -6.57 -6.53
C VAL A 81 -7.35 -7.19 -7.37
N PRO A 82 -8.31 -6.41 -7.85
CA PRO A 82 -9.35 -6.94 -8.73
C PRO A 82 -8.74 -7.62 -9.95
N THR A 83 -9.40 -8.65 -10.47
CA THR A 83 -8.93 -9.33 -11.68
C THR A 83 -9.14 -8.49 -12.94
N ARG A 84 -10.16 -7.64 -12.95
CA ARG A 84 -10.40 -6.73 -14.06
C ARG A 84 -9.40 -5.60 -14.04
N ARG A 85 -8.66 -5.44 -15.13
CA ARG A 85 -7.60 -4.40 -15.22
C ARG A 85 -8.13 -2.98 -15.05
N ASP A 86 -9.34 -2.71 -15.51
CA ASP A 86 -9.95 -1.39 -15.42
C ASP A 86 -10.34 -1.00 -13.98
N LEU A 87 -10.28 -1.96 -13.06
CA LEU A 87 -10.56 -1.72 -11.64
C LEU A 87 -9.31 -1.79 -10.77
N GLN A 88 -8.16 -2.14 -11.34
CA GLN A 88 -6.92 -2.26 -10.59
C GLN A 88 -6.33 -0.89 -10.28
N PRO A 89 -5.60 -0.74 -9.15
CA PRO A 89 -4.88 0.49 -8.85
C PRO A 89 -3.98 0.90 -10.00
N HIS A 90 -4.06 2.17 -10.38
CA HIS A 90 -3.26 2.67 -11.51
C HIS A 90 -1.82 2.91 -11.10
N ALA A 91 -0.89 2.47 -11.95
CA ALA A 91 0.53 2.59 -11.68
C ALA A 91 0.98 4.03 -11.40
N ALA A 92 0.37 5.01 -12.04
CA ALA A 92 0.70 6.41 -11.83
C ALA A 92 0.46 6.86 -10.38
N TYR A 93 -0.62 6.40 -9.76
CA TYR A 93 -0.93 6.74 -8.37
C TYR A 93 0.01 6.01 -7.41
N LEU A 94 0.31 4.74 -7.69
CA LEU A 94 1.24 3.97 -6.88
C LEU A 94 2.63 4.60 -6.90
N ARG A 95 3.08 5.04 -8.07
CA ARG A 95 4.37 5.72 -8.22
C ARG A 95 4.40 7.03 -7.46
N TRP A 96 3.32 7.83 -7.59
CA TRP A 96 3.22 9.09 -6.86
C TRP A 96 3.37 8.87 -5.35
N HIS A 97 2.69 7.84 -4.82
CA HIS A 97 2.75 7.53 -3.39
C HIS A 97 4.15 7.09 -2.98
N ARG A 98 4.81 6.24 -3.77
CA ARG A 98 6.18 5.81 -3.48
C ARG A 98 7.13 7.01 -3.41
N GLU A 99 7.05 7.89 -4.38
CA GLU A 99 7.92 9.08 -4.45
C GLU A 99 7.67 10.00 -3.27
N LYS A 100 6.41 10.27 -2.97
CA LYS A 100 6.04 11.12 -1.84
C LYS A 100 6.49 10.53 -0.52
N SER A 101 6.44 9.21 -0.40
CA SER A 101 6.82 8.49 0.82
C SER A 101 8.32 8.27 0.96
N GLY A 102 9.10 8.71 -0.03
CA GLY A 102 10.55 8.60 0.03
C GLY A 102 11.12 7.24 -0.41
N PHE A 103 10.32 6.39 -1.03
CA PHE A 103 10.82 5.13 -1.58
C PHE A 103 11.63 5.40 -2.82
N THR A 104 12.91 5.03 -2.77
CA THR A 104 13.85 5.25 -3.84
C THR A 104 14.09 3.96 -4.60
N ARG A 105 14.86 4.07 -5.69
CA ARG A 105 15.28 2.90 -6.45
C ARG A 105 16.09 1.91 -5.60
N ILE A 106 16.81 2.43 -4.60
CA ILE A 106 17.59 1.60 -3.69
C ILE A 106 16.67 0.74 -2.84
N ASP A 107 15.55 1.29 -2.38
CA ASP A 107 14.56 0.55 -1.61
C ASP A 107 13.96 -0.60 -2.43
N LEU A 108 13.76 -0.39 -3.72
CA LEU A 108 13.24 -1.42 -4.62
C LEU A 108 14.26 -2.51 -4.88
N VAL A 109 15.51 -2.14 -5.09
CA VAL A 109 16.61 -3.08 -5.36
C VAL A 109 16.88 -3.97 -4.16
N TRP A 110 16.58 -3.47 -2.98
CA TRP A 110 16.78 -4.20 -1.75
C TRP A 110 16.16 -5.60 -1.78
N GLU A 111 15.04 -5.75 -2.43
CA GLU A 111 14.37 -7.05 -2.55
C GLU A 111 15.18 -8.10 -3.29
N ALA A 112 16.07 -7.68 -4.17
CA ALA A 112 16.87 -8.57 -4.99
C ALA A 112 18.09 -9.11 -4.25
N LEU A 113 18.37 -8.57 -3.10
CA LEU A 113 19.53 -9.00 -2.30
C LEU A 113 19.15 -10.12 -1.36
#